data_d418d29c10b184da5b11e68b29b5d390
#
_entry.id   d418d29c10b184da5b11e68b29b5d390
#
_cell.length_a   1.000
_cell.length_b   1.000
_cell.length_c   1.000
_cell.angle_alpha   90.00
_cell.angle_beta   90.00
_cell.angle_gamma   90.00
#
_symmetry.space_group_name_H-M   'P 1'
#
loop_
_entity.id
_entity.type
_entity.pdbx_description
1 polymer ?
#
loop_
_entity_poly.entity_id
_entity_poly.type
_entity_poly.pdbx_seq_one_letter_code
_entity_poly.pdbx_strand_id
1 'polypeptide(L)'
;MKKFLFFFVFYAAFVSSGSDENNSLIKYYGKSKNQINIVIKDNIDIEGEVTSAGSLALEKNIAPKNAFIVQKLIDANFHIAGKANLSEWANFRSEESVSGWSSYGGQTTHFLNNSFNPCGSSSGSAVAVAA
;
A
#
# COMPACT_ATOMS: atom_id res chain seq x y z
N MET A 1 12.13 33.17 -22.83
CA MET A 1 12.32 31.73 -22.47
C MET A 1 11.10 31.30 -21.65
N LYS A 2 10.18 30.55 -22.26
CA LYS A 2 8.97 30.04 -21.60
C LYS A 2 9.35 28.79 -20.83
N LYS A 3 9.28 28.82 -19.50
CA LYS A 3 9.43 27.62 -18.64
C LYS A 3 8.16 26.78 -18.81
N PHE A 4 8.29 25.64 -19.46
CA PHE A 4 7.27 24.60 -19.45
C PHE A 4 7.27 23.98 -18.06
N LEU A 5 6.27 24.35 -17.28
CA LEU A 5 5.98 23.69 -16.02
C LEU A 5 5.18 22.43 -16.35
N PHE A 6 5.82 21.27 -16.29
CA PHE A 6 5.14 20.00 -16.37
C PHE A 6 4.27 19.83 -15.12
N PHE A 7 3.00 20.15 -15.25
CA PHE A 7 2.01 19.74 -14.28
C PHE A 7 1.79 18.23 -14.43
N PHE A 8 2.43 17.43 -13.62
CA PHE A 8 1.93 16.10 -13.31
C PHE A 8 0.64 16.29 -12.53
N VAL A 9 -0.47 16.32 -13.22
CA VAL A 9 -1.79 16.20 -12.59
C VAL A 9 -1.90 14.76 -12.13
N PHE A 10 -1.49 14.49 -10.89
CA PHE A 10 -1.93 13.30 -10.20
C PHE A 10 -3.44 13.42 -10.05
N TYR A 11 -4.17 12.76 -10.94
CA TYR A 11 -5.59 12.57 -10.79
C TYR A 11 -5.77 11.72 -9.53
N ALA A 12 -5.97 12.39 -8.39
CA ALA A 12 -6.34 11.72 -7.17
C ALA A 12 -7.74 11.15 -7.40
N ALA A 13 -7.81 9.89 -7.81
CA ALA A 13 -9.07 9.17 -7.79
C ALA A 13 -9.66 9.35 -6.39
N PHE A 14 -10.84 9.88 -6.34
CA PHE A 14 -11.64 10.00 -5.14
C PHE A 14 -11.91 8.56 -4.69
N VAL A 15 -11.10 8.01 -3.79
CA VAL A 15 -11.54 6.90 -2.98
C VAL A 15 -12.54 7.52 -2.01
N SER A 16 -13.78 7.59 -2.47
CA SER A 16 -14.93 7.73 -1.58
C SER A 16 -14.81 6.60 -0.55
N SER A 17 -15.47 6.72 0.57
CA SER A 17 -15.59 5.66 1.59
C SER A 17 -16.25 4.37 1.07
N GLY A 18 -16.05 4.05 -0.19
CA GLY A 18 -16.38 2.84 -0.91
C GLY A 18 -15.12 2.02 -1.09
N SER A 19 -15.28 0.72 -1.01
CA SER A 19 -14.30 -0.33 -1.21
C SER A 19 -13.22 0.04 -2.24
N ASP A 20 -11.96 -0.10 -1.86
CA ASP A 20 -10.83 -0.18 -2.78
C ASP A 20 -11.09 -1.37 -3.73
N GLU A 21 -11.61 -1.09 -4.92
CA GLU A 21 -12.11 -2.10 -5.88
C GLU A 21 -11.04 -3.14 -6.26
N ASN A 22 -9.78 -2.75 -6.15
CA ASN A 22 -8.65 -3.61 -6.46
C ASN A 22 -8.05 -4.28 -5.20
N ASN A 23 -8.58 -3.99 -4.02
CA ASN A 23 -8.07 -4.50 -2.76
C ASN A 23 -6.57 -4.24 -2.57
N SER A 24 -6.15 -3.03 -2.94
CA SER A 24 -4.76 -2.60 -2.90
C SER A 24 -4.29 -2.18 -1.50
N LEU A 25 -5.23 -1.81 -0.62
CA LEU A 25 -4.95 -1.35 0.73
C LEU A 25 -5.57 -2.29 1.77
N ILE A 26 -4.82 -2.62 2.80
CA ILE A 26 -5.32 -3.29 4.01
C ILE A 26 -6.02 -2.27 4.91
N LYS A 27 -5.47 -1.07 4.98
CA LYS A 27 -6.02 0.02 5.79
C LYS A 27 -5.79 1.37 5.10
N TYR A 28 -6.82 2.20 5.08
CA TYR A 28 -6.77 3.54 4.52
C TYR A 28 -6.91 4.59 5.62
N TYR A 29 -6.02 5.58 5.64
CA TYR A 29 -5.99 6.66 6.64
C TYR A 29 -6.48 8.01 6.10
N GLY A 30 -6.74 8.08 4.80
CA GLY A 30 -7.09 9.32 4.13
C GLY A 30 -5.92 9.95 3.37
N LYS A 31 -6.23 10.97 2.55
CA LYS A 31 -5.23 11.73 1.79
C LYS A 31 -5.06 13.13 2.38
N SER A 32 -3.84 13.61 2.46
CA SER A 32 -3.53 15.04 2.71
C SER A 32 -3.63 15.82 1.40
N LYS A 33 -4.15 17.05 1.47
CA LYS A 33 -4.17 17.98 0.32
C LYS A 33 -2.86 18.76 0.17
N ASN A 34 -2.07 18.81 1.24
CA ASN A 34 -0.89 19.67 1.33
C ASN A 34 0.44 18.90 1.35
N GLN A 35 0.39 17.57 1.29
CA GLN A 35 1.55 16.71 1.40
C GLN A 35 1.54 15.67 0.28
N ILE A 36 2.70 15.13 -0.04
CA ILE A 36 2.81 13.95 -0.91
C ILE A 36 2.27 12.75 -0.13
N ASN A 37 1.25 12.11 -0.68
CA ASN A 37 0.65 10.92 -0.09
C ASN A 37 1.45 9.68 -0.50
N ILE A 38 1.74 8.84 0.47
CA ILE A 38 2.43 7.56 0.27
C ILE A 38 1.66 6.43 0.93
N VAL A 39 1.84 5.22 0.46
CA VAL A 39 1.35 4.01 1.10
C VAL A 39 2.53 3.17 1.58
N ILE A 40 2.37 2.53 2.73
CA ILE A 40 3.40 1.71 3.36
C ILE A 40 3.00 0.25 3.25
N LYS A 41 3.85 -0.56 2.65
CA LYS A 41 3.63 -2.01 2.53
C LYS A 41 3.47 -2.64 3.90
N ASP A 42 2.54 -3.58 4.05
CA ASP A 42 2.14 -4.09 5.37
C ASP A 42 3.15 -5.05 6.05
N ASN A 43 4.35 -5.14 5.54
CA ASN A 43 5.50 -5.74 6.21
C ASN A 43 6.49 -4.69 6.75
N ILE A 44 6.10 -3.41 6.78
CA ILE A 44 6.90 -2.29 7.30
C ILE A 44 6.12 -1.66 8.47
N ASP A 45 6.79 -1.47 9.60
CA ASP A 45 6.20 -0.97 10.82
C ASP A 45 5.79 0.50 10.74
N ILE A 46 4.54 0.76 11.12
CA ILE A 46 4.02 2.08 11.49
C ILE A 46 3.63 1.99 12.96
N GLU A 47 4.12 2.87 13.80
CA GLU A 47 3.84 2.89 15.24
C GLU A 47 2.34 2.85 15.53
N GLY A 48 1.93 1.93 16.41
CA GLY A 48 0.55 1.74 16.80
C GLY A 48 -0.32 0.98 15.80
N GLU A 49 0.21 0.62 14.63
CA GLU A 49 -0.52 -0.10 13.59
C GLU A 49 -0.09 -1.58 13.54
N VAL A 50 -0.99 -2.40 13.01
CA VAL A 50 -0.68 -3.82 12.75
C VAL A 50 0.34 -3.93 11.62
N THR A 51 1.34 -4.77 11.79
CA THR A 51 2.26 -5.21 10.75
C THR A 51 2.08 -6.70 10.55
N SER A 52 1.21 -7.07 9.60
CA SER A 52 0.78 -8.46 9.42
C SER A 52 1.63 -9.24 8.43
N ALA A 53 2.44 -8.59 7.61
CA ALA A 53 3.08 -9.21 6.45
C ALA A 53 2.07 -9.96 5.55
N GLY A 54 0.80 -9.55 5.56
CA GLY A 54 -0.31 -10.19 4.87
C GLY A 54 -0.83 -11.46 5.56
N SER A 55 -0.37 -11.81 6.75
CA SER A 55 -0.73 -13.08 7.40
C SER A 55 -1.64 -12.88 8.60
N LEU A 56 -2.72 -13.67 8.68
CA LEU A 56 -3.59 -13.75 9.86
C LEU A 56 -2.82 -14.16 11.13
N ALA A 57 -1.69 -14.88 10.99
CA ALA A 57 -0.85 -15.22 12.13
C ALA A 57 -0.30 -14.00 12.89
N LEU A 58 -0.20 -12.85 12.19
CA LEU A 58 0.29 -11.59 12.74
C LEU A 58 -0.81 -10.51 12.85
N GLU A 59 -2.08 -10.88 12.82
CA GLU A 59 -3.21 -9.93 12.89
C GLU A 59 -3.22 -9.04 14.15
N LYS A 60 -2.51 -9.46 15.21
CA LYS A 60 -2.39 -8.73 16.46
C LYS A 60 -0.98 -8.16 16.71
N ASN A 61 -0.10 -8.25 15.71
CA ASN A 61 1.27 -7.75 15.83
C ASN A 61 1.30 -6.23 15.65
N ILE A 62 1.05 -5.50 16.71
CA ILE A 62 1.08 -4.03 16.74
C ILE A 62 2.53 -3.56 16.86
N ALA A 63 2.97 -2.73 15.92
CA ALA A 63 4.32 -2.18 15.90
C ALA A 63 4.53 -1.19 17.05
N PRO A 64 5.55 -1.37 17.91
CA PRO A 64 5.81 -0.50 19.06
C PRO A 64 6.47 0.84 18.66
N LYS A 65 6.96 0.96 17.43
CA LYS A 65 7.63 2.15 16.88
C LYS A 65 7.62 2.11 15.35
N ASN A 66 7.83 3.27 14.74
CA ASN A 66 8.02 3.35 13.30
C ASN A 66 9.30 2.61 12.85
N ALA A 67 9.24 1.95 11.70
CA ALA A 67 10.45 1.57 10.98
C ALA A 67 11.26 2.83 10.63
N PHE A 68 12.58 2.70 10.53
CA PHE A 68 13.47 3.83 10.24
C PHE A 68 13.03 4.62 9.00
N ILE A 69 12.69 3.93 7.91
CA ILE A 69 12.25 4.58 6.68
C ILE A 69 10.94 5.33 6.86
N VAL A 70 9.99 4.78 7.62
CA VAL A 70 8.71 5.43 7.91
C VAL A 70 8.93 6.73 8.68
N GLN A 71 9.78 6.69 9.71
CA GLN A 71 10.11 7.91 10.46
C GLN A 71 10.77 8.96 9.55
N LYS A 72 11.69 8.57 8.67
CA LYS A 72 12.32 9.49 7.71
C LYS A 72 11.34 10.12 6.73
N LEU A 73 10.32 9.39 6.29
CA LEU A 73 9.28 9.91 5.42
C LEU A 73 8.38 10.92 6.16
N ILE A 74 8.03 10.63 7.41
CA ILE A 74 7.28 11.56 8.27
C ILE A 74 8.08 12.84 8.52
N ASP A 75 9.37 12.72 8.89
CA ASP A 75 10.27 13.85 9.12
C ASP A 75 10.45 14.72 7.86
N ALA A 76 10.36 14.10 6.68
CA ALA A 76 10.38 14.78 5.38
C ALA A 76 9.01 15.31 4.92
N ASN A 77 8.03 15.35 5.82
CA ASN A 77 6.68 15.89 5.60
C ASN A 77 5.85 15.12 4.54
N PHE A 78 6.06 13.81 4.40
CA PHE A 78 5.15 12.95 3.65
C PHE A 78 3.94 12.55 4.50
N HIS A 79 2.80 12.37 3.86
CA HIS A 79 1.59 11.86 4.51
C HIS A 79 1.42 10.37 4.21
N ILE A 80 1.29 9.57 5.26
CA ILE A 80 0.99 8.15 5.11
C ILE A 80 -0.51 8.00 4.89
N ALA A 81 -0.89 7.60 3.68
CA ALA A 81 -2.29 7.45 3.28
C ALA A 81 -2.88 6.07 3.61
N GLY A 82 -2.05 5.08 3.87
CA GLY A 82 -2.53 3.73 4.22
C GLY A 82 -1.46 2.67 4.28
N LYS A 83 -1.89 1.47 4.69
CA LYS A 83 -1.14 0.22 4.65
C LYS A 83 -1.50 -0.55 3.39
N ALA A 84 -0.51 -0.81 2.53
CA ALA A 84 -0.72 -1.51 1.26
C ALA A 84 -0.67 -3.03 1.44
N ASN A 85 -1.61 -3.71 0.77
CA ASN A 85 -1.65 -5.16 0.68
C ASN A 85 -0.40 -5.70 -0.04
N LEU A 86 -0.10 -6.96 0.16
CA LEU A 86 1.07 -7.61 -0.40
C LEU A 86 0.79 -9.11 -0.61
N SER A 87 1.62 -9.76 -1.39
CA SER A 87 1.64 -11.23 -1.37
C SER A 87 2.08 -11.71 0.01
N GLU A 88 1.33 -12.64 0.61
CA GLU A 88 1.58 -13.14 1.96
C GLU A 88 3.04 -13.54 2.17
N TRP A 89 3.64 -13.08 3.28
CA TRP A 89 5.07 -13.27 3.60
C TRP A 89 6.02 -12.86 2.46
N ALA A 90 5.60 -11.88 1.63
CA ALA A 90 6.37 -11.39 0.50
C ALA A 90 6.77 -12.50 -0.51
N ASN A 91 5.93 -13.51 -0.69
CA ASN A 91 6.18 -14.74 -1.48
C ASN A 91 7.29 -15.65 -0.93
N PHE A 92 7.80 -15.38 0.26
CA PHE A 92 8.92 -16.15 0.81
C PHE A 92 8.51 -17.56 1.24
N ARG A 93 7.23 -17.77 1.52
CA ARG A 93 6.72 -19.01 2.09
C ARG A 93 6.76 -20.20 1.15
N SER A 94 6.60 -20.00 -0.16
CA SER A 94 6.51 -21.07 -1.15
C SER A 94 6.85 -20.56 -2.55
N GLU A 95 7.45 -21.39 -3.36
CA GLU A 95 7.66 -21.13 -4.79
C GLU A 95 6.33 -21.09 -5.57
N GLU A 96 5.29 -21.72 -5.04
CA GLU A 96 3.93 -21.72 -5.60
C GLU A 96 3.04 -20.59 -5.02
N SER A 97 3.64 -19.60 -4.37
CA SER A 97 2.88 -18.46 -3.81
C SER A 97 2.17 -17.68 -4.90
N VAL A 98 0.90 -17.35 -4.64
CA VAL A 98 0.10 -16.51 -5.55
C VAL A 98 0.42 -15.03 -5.29
N SER A 99 0.88 -14.33 -6.33
CA SER A 99 1.14 -12.90 -6.23
C SER A 99 -0.14 -12.10 -5.98
N GLY A 100 -0.06 -11.16 -5.05
CA GLY A 100 -1.17 -10.29 -4.66
C GLY A 100 -2.15 -10.89 -3.67
N TRP A 101 -2.03 -12.17 -3.33
CA TRP A 101 -2.90 -12.79 -2.34
C TRP A 101 -2.28 -12.79 -0.94
N SER A 102 -3.10 -12.49 0.04
CA SER A 102 -2.75 -12.64 1.45
C SER A 102 -3.96 -13.11 2.26
N SER A 103 -3.72 -13.92 3.31
CA SER A 103 -4.81 -14.38 4.19
C SER A 103 -5.41 -13.23 5.01
N TYR A 104 -4.64 -12.19 5.28
CA TYR A 104 -5.09 -11.03 6.05
C TYR A 104 -5.79 -9.98 5.18
N GLY A 105 -5.29 -9.71 3.98
CA GLY A 105 -5.81 -8.66 3.10
C GLY A 105 -6.61 -9.15 1.89
N GLY A 106 -6.65 -10.47 1.61
CA GLY A 106 -7.28 -11.02 0.40
C GLY A 106 -6.45 -10.81 -0.86
N GLN A 107 -7.08 -10.95 -2.03
CA GLN A 107 -6.44 -10.83 -3.32
C GLN A 107 -6.46 -9.38 -3.82
N THR A 108 -5.29 -8.79 -4.03
CA THR A 108 -5.15 -7.58 -4.84
C THR A 108 -5.31 -7.92 -6.31
N THR A 109 -6.14 -7.18 -7.04
CA THR A 109 -6.32 -7.34 -8.49
C THR A 109 -5.58 -6.26 -9.27
N HIS A 110 -5.29 -6.53 -10.54
CA HIS A 110 -4.61 -5.57 -11.40
C HIS A 110 -5.56 -4.44 -11.80
N PHE A 111 -5.11 -3.17 -11.74
CA PHE A 111 -5.96 -1.99 -11.91
C PHE A 111 -6.57 -1.85 -13.32
N LEU A 112 -5.95 -2.40 -14.36
CA LEU A 112 -6.48 -2.35 -15.73
C LEU A 112 -7.44 -3.50 -16.05
N ASN A 113 -7.19 -4.68 -15.50
CA ASN A 113 -7.97 -5.87 -15.80
C ASN A 113 -7.74 -6.94 -14.72
N ASN A 114 -8.80 -7.34 -14.05
CA ASN A 114 -8.77 -8.32 -12.97
C ASN A 114 -8.26 -9.71 -13.38
N SER A 115 -8.21 -10.02 -14.67
CA SER A 115 -7.62 -11.27 -15.17
C SER A 115 -6.08 -11.23 -15.26
N PHE A 116 -5.47 -10.05 -15.13
CA PHE A 116 -4.03 -9.91 -15.13
C PHE A 116 -3.47 -10.16 -13.72
N ASN A 117 -2.29 -10.75 -13.67
CA ASN A 117 -1.56 -10.90 -12.43
C ASN A 117 -1.06 -9.53 -11.95
N PRO A 118 -1.35 -9.09 -10.71
CA PRO A 118 -0.89 -7.81 -10.19
C PRO A 118 0.61 -7.77 -9.93
N CYS A 119 1.30 -8.90 -10.14
CA CYS A 119 2.68 -9.11 -9.73
C CYS A 119 2.87 -8.96 -8.20
N GLY A 120 4.07 -8.97 -7.72
CA GLY A 120 4.33 -8.87 -6.27
C GLY A 120 5.83 -9.02 -5.95
N SER A 121 6.06 -9.04 -4.69
CA SER A 121 5.17 -9.08 -3.52
C SER A 121 4.53 -7.73 -3.16
N SER A 122 4.93 -6.62 -3.74
CA SER A 122 4.40 -5.26 -3.46
C SER A 122 3.18 -4.92 -4.33
N SER A 123 2.29 -5.89 -4.55
CA SER A 123 1.11 -5.79 -5.41
C SER A 123 0.21 -4.62 -5.04
N GLY A 124 -0.20 -4.52 -3.79
CA GLY A 124 -1.04 -3.43 -3.32
C GLY A 124 -0.39 -2.07 -3.46
N SER A 125 0.93 -1.94 -3.20
CA SER A 125 1.66 -0.69 -3.39
C SER A 125 1.65 -0.24 -4.85
N ALA A 126 1.89 -1.16 -5.79
CA ALA A 126 1.90 -0.85 -7.22
C ALA A 126 0.50 -0.47 -7.71
N VAL A 127 -0.53 -1.22 -7.32
CA VAL A 127 -1.91 -0.97 -7.72
C VAL A 127 -2.42 0.34 -7.12
N ALA A 128 -2.18 0.62 -5.83
CA ALA A 128 -2.60 1.86 -5.18
C ALA A 128 -2.02 3.14 -5.80
N VAL A 129 -0.87 3.05 -6.48
CA VAL A 129 -0.25 4.18 -7.19
C VAL A 129 -0.78 4.28 -8.62
N ALA A 130 -1.18 3.15 -9.23
CA ALA A 130 -1.63 3.09 -10.61
C ALA A 130 -3.12 3.39 -10.78
N ALA A 131 -3.95 3.14 -9.75
CA ALA A 131 -5.37 3.45 -9.69
C ALA A 131 -5.63 4.86 -9.14
#